data_b16bd7565b78a3f1407bdb01aece2d3c
#
_entry.id   b16bd7565b78a3f1407bdb01aece2d3c
#
_cell.length_a   1.000
_cell.length_b   1.000
_cell.length_c   1.000
_cell.angle_alpha   90.00
_cell.angle_beta   90.00
_cell.angle_gamma   90.00
#
_symmetry.space_group_name_H-M   'P 1'
#
loop_
_entity.id
_entity.type
_entity.pdbx_description
1 polymer ?
#
loop_
_entity_poly.entity_id
_entity_poly.type
_entity_poly.pdbx_seq_one_letter_code
_entity_poly.pdbx_strand_id
1 'polypeptide(L)'
;MHPNAYLNTFWRLELKPQIFVAMSFASEYEARYRDVIQPAIETLMVKGQMLKSYRVDISKTGDSILTDIMEGIAHSQMVLADLSAIGRDSKTGHSYRNGNVMYEVGIALACRQSEEVLLVRDDEERFLFDVSTVPHMKLGFTDVPNARKLLSAQLVERLRAQTYIRDARVEKALRTLSPGELRILKSHATMDENQAWGWENDSLPLMAVLPRLLDKQIIRIAGRFDKGFPAYHFTPFGRVIAEIATSLPEFKAQPPVPTPSDTSNLPAASPP
;
A
#
# COMPACT_ATOMS: atom_id res chain seq x y z
N MET A 1 -8.43 19.95 3.28
CA MET A 1 -8.51 18.48 3.07
C MET A 1 -7.35 17.85 3.86
N HIS A 2 -7.61 16.83 4.66
CA HIS A 2 -6.54 16.19 5.44
C HIS A 2 -5.55 15.52 4.48
N PRO A 3 -4.23 15.66 4.66
CA PRO A 3 -3.22 15.08 3.75
C PRO A 3 -3.44 13.58 3.46
N ASN A 4 -3.81 12.80 4.49
CA ASN A 4 -4.11 11.39 4.33
C ASN A 4 -5.32 11.10 3.44
N ALA A 5 -6.34 11.98 3.42
CA ALA A 5 -7.51 11.81 2.55
C ALA A 5 -7.15 12.09 1.08
N TYR A 6 -6.32 13.11 0.83
CA TYR A 6 -5.79 13.40 -0.50
C TYR A 6 -4.94 12.22 -1.02
N LEU A 7 -3.98 11.80 -0.22
CA LEU A 7 -3.13 10.67 -0.54
C LEU A 7 -3.95 9.39 -0.76
N ASN A 8 -4.86 9.06 0.16
CA ASN A 8 -5.74 7.91 0.00
C ASN A 8 -6.62 7.96 -1.24
N THR A 9 -7.00 9.13 -1.72
CA THR A 9 -7.77 9.29 -2.96
C THR A 9 -6.89 9.07 -4.19
N PHE A 10 -5.66 9.56 -4.16
CA PHE A 10 -4.71 9.48 -5.25
C PHE A 10 -4.13 8.06 -5.45
N TRP A 11 -3.95 7.29 -4.36
CA TRP A 11 -3.18 6.03 -4.32
C TRP A 11 -4.03 4.75 -4.47
N ARG A 12 -5.20 4.85 -5.05
CA ARG A 12 -6.16 3.74 -5.14
C ARG A 12 -6.19 3.01 -6.46
N LEU A 13 -5.37 3.39 -7.38
CA LEU A 13 -5.33 2.79 -8.69
C LEU A 13 -4.53 1.48 -8.66
N GLU A 14 -4.81 0.64 -9.63
CA GLU A 14 -4.13 -0.64 -9.79
C GLU A 14 -2.61 -0.43 -9.91
N LEU A 15 -1.85 -1.26 -9.21
CA LEU A 15 -0.40 -1.18 -9.29
C LEU A 15 0.08 -1.68 -10.66
N LYS A 16 0.81 -0.84 -11.36
CA LYS A 16 1.48 -1.18 -12.62
C LYS A 16 2.62 -2.17 -12.36
N PRO A 17 2.96 -3.05 -13.31
CA PRO A 17 4.09 -3.96 -13.17
C PRO A 17 5.41 -3.21 -13.38
N GLN A 18 5.73 -2.33 -12.46
CA GLN A 18 6.93 -1.48 -12.50
C GLN A 18 7.45 -1.19 -11.09
N ILE A 19 8.73 -0.82 -11.01
CA ILE A 19 9.36 -0.25 -9.82
C ILE A 19 9.77 1.18 -10.15
N PHE A 20 9.32 2.13 -9.32
CA PHE A 20 9.76 3.53 -9.43
C PHE A 20 11.18 3.66 -8.90
N VAL A 21 12.05 4.30 -9.66
CA VAL A 21 13.47 4.49 -9.31
C VAL A 21 13.75 5.96 -9.10
N ALA A 22 13.98 6.33 -7.83
CA ALA A 22 14.41 7.64 -7.39
C ALA A 22 15.94 7.66 -7.30
N MET A 23 16.63 8.35 -8.20
CA MET A 23 18.08 8.48 -8.18
C MET A 23 18.58 9.72 -8.91
N SER A 24 19.82 10.10 -8.69
CA SER A 24 20.45 11.22 -9.40
C SER A 24 20.50 10.97 -10.91
N PHE A 25 20.20 12.02 -11.69
CA PHE A 25 20.34 12.02 -13.15
C PHE A 25 21.73 12.50 -13.62
N ALA A 26 22.64 12.79 -12.70
CA ALA A 26 23.99 13.16 -13.08
C ALA A 26 24.68 12.00 -13.83
N SER A 27 25.48 12.32 -14.82
CA SER A 27 26.07 11.35 -15.76
C SER A 27 26.89 10.24 -15.08
N GLU A 28 27.50 10.54 -13.94
CA GLU A 28 28.25 9.57 -13.15
C GLU A 28 27.40 8.45 -12.54
N TYR A 29 26.08 8.67 -12.39
CA TYR A 29 25.14 7.68 -11.84
C TYR A 29 24.43 6.89 -12.94
N GLU A 30 24.54 7.27 -14.20
CA GLU A 30 23.83 6.62 -15.30
C GLU A 30 24.25 5.14 -15.49
N ALA A 31 25.54 4.86 -15.28
CA ALA A 31 26.04 3.48 -15.31
C ALA A 31 25.40 2.61 -14.21
N ARG A 32 25.16 3.14 -13.01
CA ARG A 32 24.48 2.42 -11.92
C ARG A 32 23.05 2.01 -12.32
N TYR A 33 22.34 2.93 -12.95
CA TYR A 33 21.01 2.65 -13.44
C TYR A 33 21.01 1.59 -14.55
N ARG A 34 21.72 1.87 -15.64
CA ARG A 34 21.74 1.02 -16.83
C ARG A 34 22.34 -0.35 -16.58
N ASP A 35 23.41 -0.41 -15.80
CA ASP A 35 24.19 -1.65 -15.66
C ASP A 35 23.83 -2.46 -14.39
N VAL A 36 23.15 -1.88 -13.40
CA VAL A 36 22.78 -2.58 -12.15
C VAL A 36 21.27 -2.54 -11.90
N ILE A 37 20.69 -1.35 -11.74
CA ILE A 37 19.32 -1.19 -11.21
C ILE A 37 18.29 -1.69 -12.22
N GLN A 38 18.33 -1.19 -13.43
CA GLN A 38 17.40 -1.57 -14.47
C GLN A 38 17.42 -3.08 -14.75
N PRO A 39 18.58 -3.73 -15.00
CA PRO A 39 18.60 -5.17 -15.23
C PRO A 39 18.16 -5.98 -14.01
N ALA A 40 18.45 -5.53 -12.79
CA ALA A 40 18.01 -6.21 -11.59
C ALA A 40 16.48 -6.23 -11.45
N ILE A 41 15.81 -5.14 -11.86
CA ILE A 41 14.35 -5.02 -11.84
C ILE A 41 13.72 -5.82 -12.98
N GLU A 42 14.23 -5.69 -14.19
CA GLU A 42 13.62 -6.23 -15.41
C GLU A 42 13.77 -7.76 -15.54
N THR A 43 14.51 -8.40 -14.64
CA THR A 43 14.52 -9.87 -14.50
C THR A 43 13.40 -10.41 -13.60
N LEU A 44 12.65 -9.55 -12.93
CA LEU A 44 11.63 -9.94 -11.96
C LEU A 44 10.24 -9.99 -12.58
N MET A 45 9.41 -10.87 -12.04
CA MET A 45 8.02 -11.02 -12.47
C MET A 45 7.06 -10.88 -11.29
N VAL A 46 5.94 -10.19 -11.53
CA VAL A 46 4.82 -10.11 -10.59
C VAL A 46 3.54 -10.46 -11.33
N LYS A 47 2.76 -11.40 -10.82
CA LYS A 47 1.51 -11.89 -11.45
C LYS A 47 1.68 -12.29 -12.94
N GLY A 48 2.80 -12.91 -13.29
CA GLY A 48 3.09 -13.34 -14.67
C GLY A 48 3.54 -12.22 -15.61
N GLN A 49 3.74 -11.00 -15.14
CA GLN A 49 4.23 -9.86 -15.91
C GLN A 49 5.63 -9.47 -15.47
N MET A 50 6.53 -9.21 -16.42
CA MET A 50 7.87 -8.70 -16.13
C MET A 50 7.76 -7.28 -15.58
N LEU A 51 8.53 -6.99 -14.53
CA LEU A 51 8.61 -5.64 -13.98
C LEU A 51 9.42 -4.74 -14.90
N LYS A 52 8.99 -3.49 -15.01
CA LYS A 52 9.71 -2.42 -15.70
C LYS A 52 10.38 -1.51 -14.69
N SER A 53 11.58 -1.06 -15.00
CA SER A 53 12.21 0.04 -14.29
C SER A 53 11.60 1.36 -14.77
N TYR A 54 11.05 2.16 -13.86
CA TYR A 54 10.42 3.44 -14.18
C TYR A 54 11.18 4.58 -13.50
N ARG A 55 11.85 5.40 -14.29
CA ARG A 55 12.47 6.68 -13.93
C ARG A 55 11.69 7.80 -14.59
N VAL A 56 11.45 8.90 -13.90
CA VAL A 56 10.79 10.07 -14.51
C VAL A 56 11.68 10.64 -15.60
N ASP A 57 11.10 10.92 -16.76
CA ASP A 57 11.80 11.55 -17.86
C ASP A 57 11.87 13.07 -17.64
N ILE A 58 13.05 13.55 -17.26
CA ILE A 58 13.32 14.99 -17.05
C ILE A 58 13.31 15.82 -18.34
N SER A 59 13.25 15.19 -19.52
CA SER A 59 13.10 15.93 -20.79
C SER A 59 11.69 16.53 -20.94
N LYS A 60 10.71 16.03 -20.18
CA LYS A 60 9.37 16.60 -20.08
C LYS A 60 9.40 17.89 -19.27
N THR A 61 8.68 18.90 -19.72
CA THR A 61 8.68 20.24 -19.09
C THR A 61 7.45 20.45 -18.20
N GLY A 62 7.63 21.20 -17.10
CA GLY A 62 6.57 21.82 -16.33
C GLY A 62 5.86 20.91 -15.33
N ASP A 63 4.58 21.20 -15.08
CA ASP A 63 3.72 20.50 -14.09
C ASP A 63 3.62 18.98 -14.29
N SER A 64 4.02 18.49 -15.46
CA SER A 64 4.01 17.07 -15.78
C SER A 64 5.04 16.27 -14.97
N ILE A 65 6.20 16.85 -14.61
CA ILE A 65 7.26 16.12 -13.88
C ILE A 65 6.79 15.74 -12.47
N LEU A 66 6.22 16.68 -11.73
CA LEU A 66 5.72 16.39 -10.38
C LEU A 66 4.58 15.37 -10.42
N THR A 67 3.69 15.49 -11.40
CA THR A 67 2.61 14.52 -11.61
C THR A 67 3.18 13.14 -11.93
N ASP A 68 4.16 13.05 -12.83
CA ASP A 68 4.82 11.78 -13.19
C ASP A 68 5.54 11.15 -11.99
N ILE A 69 6.18 11.96 -11.13
CA ILE A 69 6.78 11.49 -9.87
C ILE A 69 5.71 10.92 -8.94
N MET A 70 4.64 11.67 -8.71
CA MET A 70 3.55 11.27 -7.84
C MET A 70 2.88 9.99 -8.34
N GLU A 71 2.58 9.91 -9.64
CA GLU A 71 2.04 8.70 -10.27
C GLU A 71 3.02 7.52 -10.19
N GLY A 72 4.29 7.75 -10.43
CA GLY A 72 5.33 6.72 -10.32
C GLY A 72 5.39 6.13 -8.92
N ILE A 73 5.45 6.98 -7.89
CA ILE A 73 5.45 6.56 -6.50
C ILE A 73 4.13 5.84 -6.15
N ALA A 74 2.99 6.37 -6.62
CA ALA A 74 1.67 5.82 -6.31
C ALA A 74 1.40 4.45 -6.92
N HIS A 75 1.73 4.29 -8.21
CA HIS A 75 1.27 3.17 -9.02
C HIS A 75 2.31 2.10 -9.27
N SER A 76 3.53 2.24 -8.75
CA SER A 76 4.56 1.20 -8.85
C SER A 76 4.38 0.12 -7.78
N GLN A 77 4.83 -1.10 -8.07
CA GLN A 77 4.84 -2.19 -7.08
C GLN A 77 5.72 -1.82 -5.87
N MET A 78 6.83 -1.13 -6.14
CA MET A 78 7.79 -0.66 -5.13
C MET A 78 8.39 0.67 -5.56
N VAL A 79 9.00 1.36 -4.59
CA VAL A 79 9.91 2.49 -4.79
C VAL A 79 11.31 2.04 -4.40
N LEU A 80 12.27 2.20 -5.31
CA LEU A 80 13.71 2.02 -5.05
C LEU A 80 14.37 3.38 -5.10
N ALA A 81 15.10 3.76 -4.06
CA ALA A 81 15.79 5.04 -4.01
C ALA A 81 17.30 4.87 -3.74
N ASP A 82 18.14 5.42 -4.63
CA ASP A 82 19.58 5.52 -4.42
C ASP A 82 19.90 6.78 -3.62
N LEU A 83 20.20 6.57 -2.35
CA LEU A 83 20.57 7.59 -1.37
C LEU A 83 22.08 7.77 -1.23
N SER A 84 22.87 7.29 -2.17
CA SER A 84 24.31 7.49 -2.15
C SER A 84 24.67 8.97 -2.07
N ALA A 85 25.78 9.29 -1.40
CA ALA A 85 26.29 10.65 -1.32
C ALA A 85 26.68 11.14 -2.73
N ILE A 86 26.25 12.36 -3.08
CA ILE A 86 26.57 12.98 -4.37
C ILE A 86 27.71 14.01 -4.28
N GLY A 87 28.24 14.23 -3.08
CA GLY A 87 29.37 15.13 -2.85
C GLY A 87 29.60 15.39 -1.39
N ARG A 88 30.61 16.24 -1.10
CA ARG A 88 30.96 16.72 0.24
C ARG A 88 30.99 18.23 0.27
N ASP A 89 30.48 18.79 1.35
CA ASP A 89 30.63 20.21 1.62
C ASP A 89 32.10 20.54 1.94
N SER A 90 32.68 21.48 1.21
CA SER A 90 34.08 21.83 1.33
C SER A 90 34.47 22.49 2.67
N LYS A 91 33.48 23.07 3.39
CA LYS A 91 33.70 23.76 4.66
C LYS A 91 33.52 22.83 5.85
N THR A 92 32.51 21.97 5.81
CA THR A 92 32.16 21.10 6.93
C THR A 92 32.67 19.67 6.78
N GLY A 93 33.05 19.26 5.57
CA GLY A 93 33.42 17.89 5.24
C GLY A 93 32.24 16.92 5.23
N HIS A 94 31.01 17.38 5.50
CA HIS A 94 29.83 16.52 5.52
C HIS A 94 29.40 16.13 4.10
N SER A 95 29.04 14.88 3.93
CA SER A 95 28.43 14.40 2.69
C SER A 95 27.02 14.92 2.53
N TYR A 96 26.65 15.29 1.31
CA TYR A 96 25.28 15.65 0.98
C TYR A 96 24.71 14.72 -0.09
N ARG A 97 23.39 14.61 -0.06
CA ARG A 97 22.61 13.72 -0.93
C ARG A 97 21.77 14.53 -1.90
N ASN A 98 21.29 13.88 -2.95
CA ASN A 98 20.43 14.56 -3.93
C ASN A 98 19.11 15.00 -3.27
N GLY A 99 18.85 16.31 -3.26
CA GLY A 99 17.66 16.88 -2.63
C GLY A 99 16.34 16.42 -3.27
N ASN A 100 16.31 16.22 -4.60
CA ASN A 100 15.13 15.73 -5.29
C ASN A 100 14.84 14.28 -4.91
N VAL A 101 15.86 13.43 -4.85
CA VAL A 101 15.69 12.03 -4.38
C VAL A 101 15.20 12.00 -2.93
N MET A 102 15.73 12.85 -2.06
CA MET A 102 15.27 12.96 -0.67
C MET A 102 13.81 13.40 -0.57
N TYR A 103 13.38 14.31 -1.43
CA TYR A 103 11.97 14.72 -1.52
C TYR A 103 11.06 13.57 -1.97
N GLU A 104 11.44 12.83 -3.01
CA GLU A 104 10.72 11.65 -3.50
C GLU A 104 10.62 10.56 -2.44
N VAL A 105 11.72 10.32 -1.70
CA VAL A 105 11.74 9.38 -0.57
C VAL A 105 10.80 9.83 0.54
N GLY A 106 10.78 11.11 0.89
CA GLY A 106 9.84 11.65 1.88
C GLY A 106 8.39 11.39 1.50
N ILE A 107 8.04 11.62 0.22
CA ILE A 107 6.71 11.29 -0.31
C ILE A 107 6.44 9.78 -0.21
N ALA A 108 7.38 8.96 -0.67
CA ALA A 108 7.22 7.51 -0.65
C ALA A 108 6.98 6.98 0.77
N LEU A 109 7.79 7.40 1.75
CA LEU A 109 7.65 6.98 3.15
C LEU A 109 6.36 7.49 3.82
N ALA A 110 5.83 8.64 3.38
CA ALA A 110 4.57 9.16 3.88
C ALA A 110 3.34 8.40 3.35
N CYS A 111 3.47 7.69 2.23
CA CYS A 111 2.33 7.18 1.46
C CYS A 111 2.34 5.67 1.26
N ARG A 112 3.53 5.07 1.31
CA ARG A 112 3.75 3.64 1.08
C ARG A 112 4.10 2.96 2.40
N GLN A 113 3.93 1.65 2.43
CA GLN A 113 4.39 0.87 3.58
C GLN A 113 5.92 0.71 3.51
N SER A 114 6.57 0.50 4.65
CA SER A 114 8.03 0.40 4.72
C SER A 114 8.60 -0.73 3.84
N GLU A 115 7.84 -1.79 3.65
CA GLU A 115 8.19 -2.93 2.81
C GLU A 115 8.14 -2.61 1.32
N GLU A 116 7.44 -1.55 0.95
CA GLU A 116 7.29 -1.09 -0.43
C GLU A 116 8.35 -0.06 -0.83
N VAL A 117 9.20 0.37 0.11
CA VAL A 117 10.26 1.36 -0.15
C VAL A 117 11.61 0.74 0.16
N LEU A 118 12.43 0.53 -0.87
CA LEU A 118 13.80 0.05 -0.73
C LEU A 118 14.78 1.21 -0.89
N LEU A 119 15.48 1.53 0.19
CA LEU A 119 16.55 2.52 0.18
C LEU A 119 17.89 1.81 -0.01
N VAL A 120 18.70 2.27 -0.96
CA VAL A 120 20.05 1.76 -1.20
C VAL A 120 21.07 2.89 -1.10
N ARG A 121 22.31 2.55 -0.76
CA ARG A 121 23.45 3.47 -0.77
C ARG A 121 24.77 2.73 -0.93
N ASP A 122 25.80 3.39 -1.46
CA ASP A 122 27.14 2.84 -1.64
C ASP A 122 28.18 3.33 -0.60
N ASP A 123 27.77 4.23 0.30
CA ASP A 123 28.65 4.89 1.27
C ASP A 123 28.35 4.48 2.71
N GLU A 124 29.29 4.77 3.62
CA GLU A 124 29.17 4.56 5.08
C GLU A 124 28.80 5.86 5.83
N GLU A 125 28.60 6.92 5.10
CA GLU A 125 28.39 8.25 5.70
C GLU A 125 27.14 8.28 6.56
N ARG A 126 27.19 9.01 7.65
CA ARG A 126 26.06 9.19 8.53
C ARG A 126 24.93 9.91 7.82
N PHE A 127 23.73 9.37 7.87
CA PHE A 127 22.55 10.11 7.45
C PHE A 127 22.35 11.32 8.36
N LEU A 128 22.14 12.45 7.75
CA LEU A 128 21.59 13.61 8.44
C LEU A 128 20.10 13.34 8.64
N PHE A 129 19.67 13.34 9.91
CA PHE A 129 18.27 13.36 10.25
C PHE A 129 17.45 12.04 10.12
N ASP A 130 16.12 12.15 10.10
CA ASP A 130 15.10 11.12 10.36
C ASP A 130 15.15 9.86 9.50
N VAL A 131 15.78 9.91 8.32
CA VAL A 131 15.93 8.75 7.44
C VAL A 131 16.92 7.72 8.01
N SER A 132 17.74 8.09 8.99
CA SER A 132 18.71 7.19 9.63
C SER A 132 18.08 5.99 10.33
N THR A 133 16.81 6.09 10.71
CA THR A 133 16.03 5.04 11.36
C THR A 133 15.35 4.09 10.36
N VAL A 134 15.28 4.48 9.09
CA VAL A 134 14.68 3.65 8.04
C VAL A 134 15.71 2.64 7.57
N PRO A 135 15.38 1.33 7.53
CA PRO A 135 16.28 0.31 7.02
C PRO A 135 16.73 0.60 5.59
N HIS A 136 18.02 0.57 5.35
CA HIS A 136 18.61 0.75 4.03
C HIS A 136 19.61 -0.35 3.73
N MET A 137 19.73 -0.67 2.45
CA MET A 137 20.67 -1.66 1.95
C MET A 137 21.96 -0.97 1.52
N LYS A 138 23.09 -1.48 1.99
CA LYS A 138 24.39 -1.10 1.42
C LYS A 138 24.60 -1.86 0.12
N LEU A 139 24.84 -1.14 -0.97
CA LEU A 139 25.03 -1.69 -2.31
C LEU A 139 26.24 -1.04 -2.99
N GLY A 140 27.33 -1.80 -3.13
CA GLY A 140 28.50 -1.36 -3.90
C GLY A 140 28.26 -1.55 -5.40
N PHE A 141 28.33 -0.47 -6.17
CA PHE A 141 28.07 -0.51 -7.62
C PHE A 141 29.30 -0.84 -8.47
N THR A 142 30.48 -1.02 -7.88
CA THR A 142 31.73 -1.34 -8.60
C THR A 142 31.78 -2.77 -9.10
N ASP A 143 31.24 -3.70 -8.35
CA ASP A 143 31.07 -5.11 -8.75
C ASP A 143 29.65 -5.31 -9.32
N VAL A 144 29.49 -4.99 -10.60
CA VAL A 144 28.19 -4.99 -11.29
C VAL A 144 27.46 -6.35 -11.19
N PRO A 145 28.06 -7.53 -11.43
CA PRO A 145 27.39 -8.81 -11.30
C PRO A 145 26.88 -9.07 -9.88
N ASN A 146 27.69 -8.81 -8.87
CA ASN A 146 27.31 -9.00 -7.47
C ASN A 146 26.23 -8.00 -7.04
N ALA A 147 26.36 -6.74 -7.43
CA ALA A 147 25.37 -5.72 -7.15
C ALA A 147 23.99 -6.08 -7.73
N ARG A 148 23.91 -6.54 -8.98
CA ARG A 148 22.67 -7.03 -9.60
C ARG A 148 22.06 -8.19 -8.79
N LYS A 149 22.88 -9.19 -8.46
CA LYS A 149 22.44 -10.36 -7.70
C LYS A 149 21.86 -9.98 -6.34
N LEU A 150 22.56 -9.13 -5.60
CA LEU A 150 22.14 -8.68 -4.28
C LEU A 150 20.86 -7.85 -4.35
N LEU A 151 20.79 -6.91 -5.31
CA LEU A 151 19.62 -6.08 -5.49
C LEU A 151 18.40 -6.90 -5.91
N SER A 152 18.53 -7.80 -6.89
CA SER A 152 17.43 -8.68 -7.31
C SER A 152 16.94 -9.55 -6.16
N ALA A 153 17.83 -10.12 -5.35
CA ALA A 153 17.45 -10.93 -4.20
C ALA A 153 16.64 -10.11 -3.18
N GLN A 154 17.10 -8.90 -2.87
CA GLN A 154 16.40 -8.01 -1.94
C GLN A 154 15.03 -7.57 -2.45
N LEU A 155 14.92 -7.28 -3.76
CA LEU A 155 13.65 -6.94 -4.37
C LEU A 155 12.65 -8.11 -4.31
N VAL A 156 13.11 -9.34 -4.61
CA VAL A 156 12.28 -10.55 -4.50
C VAL A 156 11.79 -10.76 -3.08
N GLU A 157 12.66 -10.61 -2.08
CA GLU A 157 12.31 -10.77 -0.67
C GLU A 157 11.23 -9.78 -0.26
N ARG A 158 11.38 -8.50 -0.63
CA ARG A 158 10.39 -7.47 -0.32
C ARG A 158 9.06 -7.67 -1.05
N LEU A 159 9.07 -8.07 -2.31
CA LEU A 159 7.85 -8.40 -3.06
C LEU A 159 7.10 -9.57 -2.42
N ARG A 160 7.83 -10.59 -1.91
CA ARG A 160 7.23 -11.69 -1.14
C ARG A 160 6.65 -11.19 0.18
N ALA A 161 7.41 -10.36 0.92
CA ALA A 161 6.92 -9.79 2.18
C ALA A 161 5.63 -8.98 2.00
N GLN A 162 5.53 -8.18 0.94
CA GLN A 162 4.29 -7.46 0.59
C GLN A 162 3.13 -8.41 0.37
N THR A 163 3.35 -9.54 -0.29
CA THR A 163 2.32 -10.55 -0.51
C THR A 163 1.83 -11.13 0.83
N TYR A 164 2.75 -11.53 1.72
CA TYR A 164 2.40 -12.03 3.05
C TYR A 164 1.64 -10.99 3.89
N ILE A 165 2.09 -9.74 3.90
CA ILE A 165 1.42 -8.67 4.64
C ILE A 165 0.02 -8.43 4.08
N ARG A 166 -0.13 -8.43 2.77
CA ARG A 166 -1.43 -8.29 2.12
C ARG A 166 -2.36 -9.45 2.46
N ASP A 167 -1.86 -10.69 2.40
CA ASP A 167 -2.64 -11.88 2.69
C ASP A 167 -3.05 -11.92 4.17
N ALA A 168 -2.15 -11.57 5.09
CA ALA A 168 -2.47 -11.43 6.51
C ALA A 168 -3.52 -10.33 6.77
N ARG A 169 -3.46 -9.21 6.05
CA ARG A 169 -4.49 -8.15 6.14
C ARG A 169 -5.83 -8.63 5.62
N VAL A 170 -5.85 -9.35 4.50
CA VAL A 170 -7.06 -9.97 3.94
C VAL A 170 -7.67 -10.94 4.94
N GLU A 171 -6.88 -11.84 5.48
CA GLU A 171 -7.32 -12.80 6.49
C GLU A 171 -7.87 -12.10 7.74
N LYS A 172 -7.17 -11.12 8.27
CA LYS A 172 -7.63 -10.32 9.41
C LYS A 172 -8.95 -9.61 9.11
N ALA A 173 -9.07 -9.00 7.93
CA ALA A 173 -10.30 -8.33 7.53
C ALA A 173 -11.46 -9.31 7.49
N LEU A 174 -11.31 -10.47 6.83
CA LEU A 174 -12.33 -11.51 6.73
C LEU A 174 -12.76 -12.04 8.11
N ARG A 175 -11.81 -12.32 8.99
CA ARG A 175 -12.09 -12.80 10.37
C ARG A 175 -12.83 -11.77 11.23
N THR A 176 -12.70 -10.49 10.93
CA THR A 176 -13.31 -9.40 11.71
C THR A 176 -14.59 -8.84 11.08
N LEU A 177 -15.07 -9.42 9.97
CA LEU A 177 -16.34 -9.03 9.37
C LEU A 177 -17.51 -9.39 10.27
N SER A 178 -18.36 -8.42 10.58
CA SER A 178 -19.67 -8.67 11.18
C SER A 178 -20.64 -9.21 10.14
N PRO A 179 -21.74 -9.85 10.57
CA PRO A 179 -22.80 -10.31 9.64
C PRO A 179 -23.37 -9.19 8.76
N GLY A 180 -23.48 -7.97 9.30
CA GLY A 180 -23.92 -6.79 8.54
C GLY A 180 -22.91 -6.36 7.47
N GLU A 181 -21.63 -6.34 7.81
CA GLU A 181 -20.55 -6.04 6.84
C GLU A 181 -20.53 -7.09 5.73
N LEU A 182 -20.59 -8.37 6.09
CA LEU A 182 -20.61 -9.48 5.12
C LEU A 182 -21.81 -9.37 4.16
N ARG A 183 -23.00 -9.02 4.65
CA ARG A 183 -24.19 -8.82 3.82
C ARG A 183 -23.98 -7.69 2.79
N ILE A 184 -23.43 -6.55 3.21
CA ILE A 184 -23.13 -5.44 2.31
C ILE A 184 -22.12 -5.87 1.24
N LEU A 185 -21.05 -6.54 1.64
CA LEU A 185 -20.03 -7.01 0.70
C LEU A 185 -20.62 -7.95 -0.36
N LYS A 186 -21.42 -8.93 0.07
CA LYS A 186 -22.08 -9.89 -0.85
C LYS A 186 -23.05 -9.19 -1.81
N SER A 187 -23.85 -8.25 -1.31
CA SER A 187 -24.86 -7.56 -2.15
C SER A 187 -24.26 -6.65 -3.22
N HIS A 188 -23.00 -6.20 -3.05
CA HIS A 188 -22.34 -5.27 -3.95
C HIS A 188 -21.08 -5.85 -4.64
N ALA A 189 -20.72 -7.10 -4.36
CA ALA A 189 -19.51 -7.72 -4.90
C ALA A 189 -19.47 -7.79 -6.44
N THR A 190 -20.63 -7.90 -7.08
CA THR A 190 -20.78 -8.01 -8.55
C THR A 190 -20.90 -6.67 -9.25
N MET A 191 -20.90 -5.56 -8.51
CA MET A 191 -20.97 -4.22 -9.11
C MET A 191 -19.68 -3.88 -9.86
N ASP A 192 -19.81 -3.13 -10.93
CA ASP A 192 -18.69 -2.62 -11.71
C ASP A 192 -17.73 -1.80 -10.84
N GLU A 193 -16.43 -1.84 -11.15
CA GLU A 193 -15.39 -1.13 -10.40
C GLU A 193 -15.64 0.39 -10.32
N ASN A 194 -16.23 0.96 -11.37
CA ASN A 194 -16.53 2.37 -11.47
C ASN A 194 -17.95 2.74 -10.99
N GLN A 195 -18.75 1.75 -10.59
CA GLN A 195 -20.09 2.00 -10.13
C GLN A 195 -20.09 2.40 -8.67
N ALA A 196 -20.52 3.65 -8.40
CA ALA A 196 -20.77 4.12 -7.05
C ALA A 196 -22.09 3.56 -6.53
N TRP A 197 -22.12 3.21 -5.26
CA TRP A 197 -23.30 2.74 -4.57
C TRP A 197 -23.54 3.52 -3.28
N GLY A 198 -24.77 3.53 -2.82
CA GLY A 198 -25.18 4.21 -1.61
C GLY A 198 -26.63 3.87 -1.27
N TRP A 199 -27.13 4.40 -0.19
CA TRP A 199 -28.52 4.20 0.24
C TRP A 199 -29.20 5.54 0.43
N GLU A 200 -30.42 5.63 -0.10
CA GLU A 200 -31.29 6.80 0.05
C GLU A 200 -32.00 6.84 1.42
N ASN A 201 -32.10 5.70 2.11
CA ASN A 201 -32.83 5.59 3.36
C ASN A 201 -31.92 5.25 4.53
N ASP A 202 -32.14 5.96 5.62
CA ASP A 202 -31.51 5.81 6.93
C ASP A 202 -31.87 4.48 7.60
N SER A 203 -31.48 3.36 7.00
CA SER A 203 -31.55 2.12 7.75
C SER A 203 -30.47 2.16 8.83
N LEU A 204 -30.86 2.40 10.07
CA LEU A 204 -30.00 2.41 11.26
C LEU A 204 -28.96 1.28 11.27
N PRO A 205 -29.27 0.02 10.87
CA PRO A 205 -28.26 -1.03 10.80
C PRO A 205 -27.13 -0.77 9.81
N LEU A 206 -27.39 -0.08 8.69
CA LEU A 206 -26.38 0.22 7.68
C LEU A 206 -25.48 1.37 8.11
N MET A 207 -26.04 2.38 8.79
CA MET A 207 -25.26 3.49 9.34
C MET A 207 -24.19 3.05 10.34
N ALA A 208 -24.44 1.96 11.08
CA ALA A 208 -23.46 1.40 12.01
C ALA A 208 -22.35 0.60 11.31
N VAL A 209 -22.62 0.08 10.12
CA VAL A 209 -21.69 -0.81 9.37
C VAL A 209 -20.73 -0.01 8.49
N LEU A 210 -21.21 1.06 7.84
CA LEU A 210 -20.41 1.85 6.91
C LEU A 210 -19.13 2.45 7.51
N PRO A 211 -19.15 3.08 8.71
CA PRO A 211 -17.94 3.58 9.34
C PRO A 211 -16.89 2.48 9.55
N ARG A 212 -17.31 1.28 9.94
CA ARG A 212 -16.40 0.14 10.15
C ARG A 212 -15.77 -0.35 8.86
N LEU A 213 -16.51 -0.33 7.74
CA LEU A 213 -15.97 -0.66 6.42
C LEU A 213 -14.99 0.43 5.93
N LEU A 214 -15.25 1.71 6.24
CA LEU A 214 -14.33 2.82 5.98
C LEU A 214 -13.05 2.68 6.80
N ASP A 215 -13.15 2.42 8.10
CA ASP A 215 -12.01 2.23 9.02
C ASP A 215 -11.12 1.05 8.58
N LYS A 216 -11.74 -0.02 8.10
CA LYS A 216 -11.03 -1.18 7.54
C LYS A 216 -10.46 -0.92 6.14
N GLN A 217 -10.69 0.27 5.56
CA GLN A 217 -10.31 0.62 4.20
C GLN A 217 -10.88 -0.33 3.12
N ILE A 218 -12.01 -0.97 3.41
CA ILE A 218 -12.72 -1.83 2.47
C ILE A 218 -13.49 -1.00 1.46
N ILE A 219 -14.10 0.08 1.92
CA ILE A 219 -14.80 1.05 1.07
C ILE A 219 -14.20 2.45 1.23
N ARG A 220 -14.57 3.31 0.29
CA ARG A 220 -14.23 4.74 0.32
C ARG A 220 -15.44 5.59 -0.05
N ILE A 221 -15.44 6.83 0.39
CA ILE A 221 -16.36 7.84 -0.14
C ILE A 221 -15.81 8.29 -1.50
N ALA A 222 -16.62 8.12 -2.54
CA ALA A 222 -16.28 8.49 -3.91
C ALA A 222 -16.85 9.86 -4.32
N GLY A 223 -17.85 10.34 -3.57
CA GLY A 223 -18.55 11.58 -3.85
C GLY A 223 -19.89 11.63 -3.12
N ARG A 224 -20.84 12.33 -3.71
CA ARG A 224 -22.23 12.36 -3.27
C ARG A 224 -23.16 12.21 -4.48
N PHE A 225 -24.28 11.56 -4.28
CA PHE A 225 -25.38 11.55 -5.24
C PHE A 225 -26.09 12.91 -5.25
N ASP A 226 -26.88 13.18 -6.28
CA ASP A 226 -27.63 14.44 -6.46
C ASP A 226 -28.50 14.80 -5.26
N LYS A 227 -28.99 13.81 -4.52
CA LYS A 227 -29.77 13.99 -3.29
C LYS A 227 -28.91 14.23 -2.03
N GLY A 228 -27.58 14.38 -2.16
CA GLY A 228 -26.67 14.68 -1.07
C GLY A 228 -26.16 13.47 -0.26
N PHE A 229 -26.63 12.26 -0.54
CA PHE A 229 -26.16 11.04 0.13
C PHE A 229 -24.74 10.66 -0.30
N PRO A 230 -23.90 10.14 0.61
CA PRO A 230 -22.57 9.68 0.26
C PRO A 230 -22.62 8.55 -0.79
N ALA A 231 -21.74 8.66 -1.78
CA ALA A 231 -21.49 7.61 -2.75
C ALA A 231 -20.22 6.85 -2.33
N TYR A 232 -20.29 5.53 -2.33
CA TYR A 232 -19.19 4.65 -1.91
C TYR A 232 -18.66 3.84 -3.08
N HIS A 233 -17.37 3.59 -3.08
CA HIS A 233 -16.70 2.60 -3.93
C HIS A 233 -15.95 1.59 -3.07
N PHE A 234 -15.76 0.38 -3.57
CA PHE A 234 -14.76 -0.50 -3.01
C PHE A 234 -13.36 0.06 -3.27
N THR A 235 -12.49 -0.09 -2.29
CA THR A 235 -11.05 0.04 -2.55
C THR A 235 -10.56 -1.22 -3.30
N PRO A 236 -9.37 -1.22 -3.93
CA PRO A 236 -8.79 -2.44 -4.48
C PRO A 236 -8.66 -3.56 -3.44
N PHE A 237 -8.31 -3.23 -2.20
CA PHE A 237 -8.32 -4.16 -1.08
C PHE A 237 -9.73 -4.67 -0.77
N GLY A 238 -10.71 -3.76 -0.72
CA GLY A 238 -12.11 -4.08 -0.47
C GLY A 238 -12.73 -4.95 -1.56
N ARG A 239 -12.30 -4.81 -2.81
CA ARG A 239 -12.74 -5.67 -3.91
C ARG A 239 -12.32 -7.12 -3.68
N VAL A 240 -11.07 -7.34 -3.32
CA VAL A 240 -10.56 -8.68 -2.97
C VAL A 240 -11.36 -9.28 -1.80
N ILE A 241 -11.63 -8.47 -0.75
CA ILE A 241 -12.44 -8.93 0.40
C ILE A 241 -13.87 -9.28 -0.03
N ALA A 242 -14.50 -8.46 -0.89
CA ALA A 242 -15.86 -8.71 -1.37
C ALA A 242 -15.95 -9.98 -2.22
N GLU A 243 -15.00 -10.21 -3.12
CA GLU A 243 -14.90 -11.43 -3.93
C GLU A 243 -14.80 -12.69 -3.06
N ILE A 244 -13.89 -12.70 -2.08
CA ILE A 244 -13.74 -13.83 -1.16
C ILE A 244 -14.99 -14.00 -0.30
N ALA A 245 -15.58 -12.89 0.16
CA ALA A 245 -16.77 -12.91 0.99
C ALA A 245 -17.98 -13.57 0.30
N THR A 246 -18.07 -13.53 -1.03
CA THR A 246 -19.15 -14.20 -1.77
C THR A 246 -19.09 -15.72 -1.62
N SER A 247 -17.92 -16.30 -1.45
CA SER A 247 -17.72 -17.74 -1.26
C SER A 247 -17.93 -18.21 0.19
N LEU A 248 -18.00 -17.27 1.16
CA LEU A 248 -18.22 -17.62 2.55
C LEU A 248 -19.69 -18.04 2.78
N PRO A 249 -19.94 -19.07 3.62
CA PRO A 249 -21.30 -19.45 3.97
C PRO A 249 -22.02 -18.31 4.66
N GLU A 250 -23.33 -18.21 4.47
CA GLU A 250 -24.13 -17.25 5.22
C GLU A 250 -24.09 -17.56 6.70
N PHE A 251 -23.83 -16.56 7.51
CA PHE A 251 -23.93 -16.67 8.96
C PHE A 251 -25.39 -16.95 9.31
N LYS A 252 -25.71 -18.18 9.64
CA LYS A 252 -26.94 -18.46 10.38
C LYS A 252 -26.76 -17.82 11.76
N ALA A 253 -27.62 -16.86 12.08
CA ALA A 253 -27.61 -16.25 13.41
C ALA A 253 -27.61 -17.37 14.45
N GLN A 254 -26.61 -17.42 15.30
CA GLN A 254 -26.68 -18.30 16.48
C GLN A 254 -27.97 -17.93 17.25
N PRO A 255 -28.75 -18.91 17.67
CA PRO A 255 -29.89 -18.63 18.55
C PRO A 255 -29.37 -17.81 19.75
N PRO A 256 -30.16 -16.86 20.24
CA PRO A 256 -29.74 -16.02 21.36
C PRO A 256 -29.34 -16.95 22.52
N VAL A 257 -28.16 -16.69 23.09
CA VAL A 257 -27.71 -17.41 24.31
C VAL A 257 -28.78 -17.18 25.35
N PRO A 258 -29.35 -18.24 25.95
CA PRO A 258 -30.39 -18.09 26.96
C PRO A 258 -29.87 -17.22 28.09
N THR A 259 -30.60 -16.16 28.39
CA THR A 259 -30.29 -15.24 29.51
C THR A 259 -30.37 -16.00 30.82
N PRO A 260 -29.51 -15.70 31.82
CA PRO A 260 -29.48 -16.42 33.12
C PRO A 260 -30.76 -16.37 33.95
N SER A 261 -31.80 -15.66 33.48
CA SER A 261 -33.11 -15.56 34.16
C SER A 261 -34.02 -16.77 34.00
N ASP A 262 -33.71 -17.74 33.13
CA ASP A 262 -34.56 -18.91 32.92
C ASP A 262 -34.23 -20.12 33.81
N THR A 263 -33.37 -19.96 34.82
CA THR A 263 -33.03 -21.04 35.77
C THR A 263 -33.92 -21.09 37.01
N SER A 264 -35.06 -20.36 37.00
CA SER A 264 -35.99 -20.36 38.18
C SER A 264 -36.89 -21.60 38.30
N ASN A 265 -36.74 -22.60 37.44
CA ASN A 265 -37.53 -23.84 37.50
C ASN A 265 -36.65 -25.11 37.72
N LEU A 266 -35.79 -25.11 38.73
CA LEU A 266 -35.22 -26.35 39.24
C LEU A 266 -36.16 -26.89 40.34
N PRO A 267 -36.63 -28.16 40.24
CA PRO A 267 -37.43 -28.78 41.32
C PRO A 267 -36.59 -28.88 42.58
N ALA A 268 -37.15 -28.46 43.70
CA ALA A 268 -36.56 -28.55 45.01
C ALA A 268 -36.15 -30.00 45.33
N ALA A 269 -34.87 -30.19 45.66
CA ALA A 269 -34.36 -31.47 46.16
C ALA A 269 -35.03 -31.75 47.53
N SER A 270 -35.65 -32.91 47.65
CA SER A 270 -36.23 -33.44 48.95
C SER A 270 -35.06 -33.62 49.92
N PRO A 271 -35.24 -33.24 51.21
CA PRO A 271 -34.25 -33.51 52.26
C PRO A 271 -34.26 -34.94 52.70
N PRO A 272 -33.21 -35.49 53.36
CA PRO A 272 -32.95 -36.83 53.73
C PRO A 272 -33.88 -37.35 54.84
#